data_c71b2cd226f860c8607809b341cb66b2
#
_entry.id   c71b2cd226f860c8607809b341cb66b2
#
_cell.length_a   1.000
_cell.length_b   1.000
_cell.length_c   1.000
_cell.angle_alpha   90.00
_cell.angle_beta   90.00
_cell.angle_gamma   90.00
#
_symmetry.space_group_name_H-M   'P 1'
#
loop_
_entity.id
_entity.type
_entity.pdbx_description
1 polymer ?
#
loop_
_entity_poly.entity_id
_entity_poly.type
_entity_poly.pdbx_seq_one_letter_code
_entity_poly.pdbx_strand_id
1 'polypeptide(L)'
;MKYVSEVFFLSEYHIKGGRALEGEVEISGAKNAALPILAASIVAGGESLLTSCPRISDVDSMTEILSSLGCRISMNDGTLSVDSSDMGSCSIPHHLMEKMRSSVFLAGSLLARCGEATISRPGGCNIGSRPIDIHIEGLKRLGAEVKAGEDTIKIKGSHLRGCDIPLPYPSVGATENIMMAXXXRCDQDNQQRQGA
;
A
#
# COMPACT_ATOMS: atom_id res chain seq x y z
N MET A 1 -6.11 -25.92 -34.90
CA MET A 1 -6.14 -25.56 -33.47
C MET A 1 -4.77 -25.89 -32.89
N LYS A 2 -3.87 -24.89 -32.76
CA LYS A 2 -2.54 -25.10 -32.20
C LYS A 2 -2.60 -24.85 -30.69
N TYR A 3 -2.43 -25.88 -29.90
CA TYR A 3 -2.19 -25.73 -28.47
C TYR A 3 -0.80 -25.13 -28.28
N VAL A 4 -0.75 -23.88 -27.84
CA VAL A 4 0.48 -23.30 -27.35
C VAL A 4 0.64 -23.78 -25.91
N SER A 5 1.51 -24.75 -25.70
CA SER A 5 1.90 -25.17 -24.36
C SER A 5 2.68 -24.02 -23.72
N GLU A 6 2.09 -23.37 -22.73
CA GLU A 6 2.84 -22.47 -21.87
C GLU A 6 3.90 -23.28 -21.10
N VAL A 7 5.15 -23.04 -21.45
CA VAL A 7 6.27 -23.66 -20.73
C VAL A 7 6.44 -22.86 -19.43
N PHE A 8 5.98 -23.42 -18.33
CA PHE A 8 6.28 -22.87 -17.01
C PHE A 8 7.73 -23.16 -16.69
N PHE A 9 8.58 -22.16 -16.76
CA PHE A 9 9.93 -22.28 -16.24
C PHE A 9 9.86 -22.33 -14.71
N LEU A 10 9.95 -23.51 -14.15
CA LEU A 10 10.08 -23.69 -12.71
C LEU A 10 11.52 -23.36 -12.33
N SER A 11 11.72 -22.24 -11.65
CA SER A 11 13.01 -21.91 -11.06
C SER A 11 13.20 -22.75 -9.79
N GLU A 12 14.33 -23.42 -9.69
CA GLU A 12 14.66 -24.18 -8.49
C GLU A 12 16.01 -23.73 -7.93
N TYR A 13 16.15 -23.83 -6.62
CA TYR A 13 17.38 -23.49 -5.92
C TYR A 13 18.07 -24.77 -5.45
N HIS A 14 19.31 -24.99 -5.89
CA HIS A 14 20.15 -26.07 -5.39
C HIS A 14 21.06 -25.52 -4.30
N ILE A 15 20.84 -25.93 -3.06
CA ILE A 15 21.58 -25.43 -1.90
C ILE A 15 22.45 -26.55 -1.33
N LYS A 16 23.76 -26.35 -1.35
CA LYS A 16 24.73 -27.28 -0.75
C LYS A 16 25.32 -26.62 0.50
N GLY A 17 24.93 -27.10 1.66
CA GLY A 17 25.42 -26.64 2.94
C GLY A 17 26.77 -27.22 3.31
N GLY A 18 27.19 -27.10 4.56
CA GLY A 18 28.38 -27.73 5.12
C GLY A 18 29.61 -26.84 5.19
N ARG A 19 29.49 -25.54 4.88
CA ARG A 19 30.58 -24.56 5.08
C ARG A 19 30.12 -23.45 6.03
N ALA A 20 30.99 -23.08 6.97
CA ALA A 20 30.80 -21.88 7.76
C ALA A 20 30.90 -20.65 6.84
N LEU A 21 30.02 -19.70 7.02
CA LEU A 21 30.05 -18.44 6.28
C LEU A 21 30.79 -17.39 7.11
N GLU A 22 31.76 -16.71 6.49
CA GLU A 22 32.53 -15.62 7.11
C GLU A 22 32.54 -14.45 6.12
N GLY A 23 32.32 -13.22 6.63
CA GLY A 23 32.33 -12.03 5.80
C GLY A 23 31.33 -10.98 6.28
N GLU A 24 31.29 -9.90 5.55
CA GLU A 24 30.35 -8.79 5.79
C GLU A 24 29.31 -8.75 4.67
N VAL A 25 28.06 -8.47 5.04
CA VAL A 25 26.96 -8.36 4.07
C VAL A 25 26.21 -7.07 4.36
N GLU A 26 26.06 -6.26 3.34
CA GLU A 26 25.19 -5.09 3.41
C GLU A 26 23.72 -5.53 3.31
N ILE A 27 22.96 -5.26 4.35
CA ILE A 27 21.53 -5.62 4.40
C ILE A 27 20.72 -4.66 3.52
N SER A 28 19.95 -5.20 2.60
CA SER A 28 19.05 -4.41 1.76
C SER A 28 17.86 -3.88 2.57
N GLY A 29 17.20 -2.85 2.08
CA GLY A 29 15.95 -2.36 2.65
C GLY A 29 14.87 -3.43 2.70
N ALA A 30 13.97 -3.35 3.68
CA ALA A 30 12.93 -4.34 3.90
C ALA A 30 11.68 -4.04 3.06
N LYS A 31 11.20 -5.04 2.32
CA LYS A 31 9.95 -4.95 1.55
C LYS A 31 8.77 -4.48 2.42
N ASN A 32 8.63 -5.11 3.59
CA ASN A 32 7.50 -4.86 4.48
C ASN A 32 7.55 -3.49 5.16
N ALA A 33 8.67 -2.78 5.08
CA ALA A 33 8.78 -1.37 5.47
C ALA A 33 8.53 -0.46 4.26
N ALA A 34 9.12 -0.79 3.11
CA ALA A 34 9.05 0.05 1.91
C ALA A 34 7.60 0.26 1.42
N LEU A 35 6.79 -0.79 1.36
CA LEU A 35 5.43 -0.69 0.82
C LEU A 35 4.52 0.25 1.64
N PRO A 36 4.41 0.13 2.98
CA PRO A 36 3.59 1.07 3.73
C PRO A 36 4.17 2.49 3.74
N ILE A 37 5.51 2.67 3.71
CA ILE A 37 6.12 4.00 3.62
C ILE A 37 5.76 4.66 2.27
N LEU A 38 5.81 3.89 1.17
CA LEU A 38 5.37 4.37 -0.15
C LEU A 38 3.88 4.73 -0.14
N ALA A 39 3.04 3.95 0.51
CA ALA A 39 1.62 4.28 0.66
C ALA A 39 1.44 5.55 1.50
N ALA A 40 2.25 5.75 2.55
CA ALA A 40 2.18 6.94 3.40
C ALA A 40 2.65 8.21 2.68
N SER A 41 3.53 8.11 1.67
CA SER A 41 4.05 9.28 0.94
C SER A 41 2.95 10.11 0.27
N ILE A 42 1.81 9.50 -0.12
CA ILE A 42 0.69 10.25 -0.70
C ILE A 42 -0.08 11.07 0.34
N VAL A 43 -0.02 10.68 1.60
CA VAL A 43 -0.66 11.44 2.70
C VAL A 43 0.09 12.75 2.95
N ALA A 44 1.42 12.74 2.80
CA ALA A 44 2.29 13.90 3.04
C ALA A 44 1.99 15.09 2.13
N GLY A 45 1.52 14.86 0.90
CA GLY A 45 1.18 15.93 -0.03
C GLY A 45 2.37 16.75 -0.53
N GLY A 46 3.56 16.13 -0.57
CA GLY A 46 4.81 16.76 -0.99
C GLY A 46 5.83 15.73 -1.42
N GLU A 47 7.11 16.11 -1.44
CA GLU A 47 8.19 15.21 -1.79
C GLU A 47 8.63 14.38 -0.58
N SER A 48 8.75 13.08 -0.79
CA SER A 48 9.28 12.11 0.18
C SER A 48 10.47 11.40 -0.43
N LEU A 49 11.57 11.30 0.33
CA LEU A 49 12.81 10.64 -0.11
C LEU A 49 13.00 9.34 0.71
N LEU A 50 13.05 8.22 0.02
CA LEU A 50 13.25 6.91 0.64
C LEU A 50 14.65 6.39 0.27
N THR A 51 15.56 6.41 1.23
CA THR A 51 16.91 5.84 1.07
C THR A 51 16.87 4.33 1.28
N SER A 52 17.80 3.62 0.67
CA SER A 52 17.94 2.16 0.80
C SER A 52 16.65 1.40 0.42
N CYS A 53 15.87 1.95 -0.51
CA CYS A 53 14.64 1.29 -0.97
C CYS A 53 15.01 0.01 -1.73
N PRO A 54 14.43 -1.17 -1.39
CA PRO A 54 14.81 -2.42 -2.04
C PRO A 54 14.34 -2.45 -3.49
N ARG A 55 15.20 -2.95 -4.38
CA ARG A 55 14.87 -3.10 -5.81
C ARG A 55 14.17 -4.44 -6.03
N ILE A 56 12.86 -4.44 -5.89
CA ILE A 56 12.02 -5.64 -5.99
C ILE A 56 10.72 -5.30 -6.74
N SER A 57 10.15 -6.31 -7.38
CA SER A 57 8.94 -6.14 -8.21
C SER A 57 7.74 -5.53 -7.46
N ASP A 58 7.60 -5.79 -6.17
CA ASP A 58 6.51 -5.18 -5.38
C ASP A 58 6.68 -3.66 -5.26
N VAL A 59 7.93 -3.17 -5.11
CA VAL A 59 8.22 -1.73 -5.10
C VAL A 59 7.93 -1.13 -6.47
N ASP A 60 8.35 -1.80 -7.54
CA ASP A 60 8.08 -1.36 -8.92
C ASP A 60 6.56 -1.25 -9.16
N SER A 61 5.80 -2.25 -8.73
CA SER A 61 4.33 -2.23 -8.85
C SER A 61 3.70 -1.10 -8.04
N MET A 62 4.21 -0.85 -6.82
CA MET A 62 3.71 0.26 -5.99
C MET A 62 4.01 1.62 -6.65
N THR A 63 5.23 1.81 -7.17
CA THR A 63 5.58 3.07 -7.85
C THR A 63 4.77 3.28 -9.12
N GLU A 64 4.44 2.19 -9.84
CA GLU A 64 3.54 2.25 -11.01
C GLU A 64 2.13 2.73 -10.59
N ILE A 65 1.61 2.23 -9.48
CA ILE A 65 0.33 2.68 -8.93
C ILE A 65 0.42 4.17 -8.54
N LEU A 66 1.45 4.57 -7.78
CA LEU A 66 1.63 5.97 -7.37
C LEU A 66 1.73 6.91 -8.57
N SER A 67 2.44 6.50 -9.63
CA SER A 67 2.52 7.26 -10.89
C SER A 67 1.15 7.39 -11.54
N SER A 68 0.34 6.33 -11.53
CA SER A 68 -1.02 6.37 -12.09
C SER A 68 -1.96 7.31 -11.33
N LEU A 69 -1.66 7.58 -10.06
CA LEU A 69 -2.41 8.54 -9.24
C LEU A 69 -1.94 9.99 -9.48
N GLY A 70 -0.85 10.17 -10.23
CA GLY A 70 -0.29 11.49 -10.57
C GLY A 70 0.95 11.87 -9.77
N CYS A 71 1.51 10.96 -8.99
CA CYS A 71 2.76 11.23 -8.28
C CYS A 71 3.94 11.21 -9.26
N ARG A 72 4.90 12.11 -9.06
CA ARG A 72 6.16 12.08 -9.80
C ARG A 72 7.15 11.18 -9.06
N ILE A 73 7.68 10.19 -9.77
CA ILE A 73 8.59 9.18 -9.19
C ILE A 73 9.94 9.29 -9.87
N SER A 74 11.01 9.32 -9.09
CA SER A 74 12.37 9.20 -9.64
C SER A 74 13.24 8.34 -8.72
N MET A 75 14.21 7.67 -9.32
CA MET A 75 15.16 6.82 -8.60
C MET A 75 16.58 7.30 -8.96
N ASN A 76 17.29 7.82 -7.97
CA ASN A 76 18.66 8.32 -8.13
C ASN A 76 19.56 7.77 -7.03
N ASP A 77 20.63 7.08 -7.42
CA ASP A 77 21.66 6.56 -6.51
C ASP A 77 21.08 5.79 -5.30
N GLY A 78 20.09 4.93 -5.56
CA GLY A 78 19.47 4.11 -4.49
C GLY A 78 18.47 4.87 -3.62
N THR A 79 18.22 6.15 -3.91
CA THR A 79 17.17 6.95 -3.26
C THR A 79 15.98 7.05 -4.18
N LEU A 80 14.83 6.63 -3.70
CA LEU A 80 13.55 6.76 -4.39
C LEU A 80 12.86 8.04 -3.92
N SER A 81 12.62 8.96 -4.86
CA SER A 81 11.83 10.17 -4.60
C SER A 81 10.40 9.94 -5.05
N VAL A 82 9.44 10.28 -4.20
CA VAL A 82 8.00 10.29 -4.50
C VAL A 82 7.46 11.68 -4.20
N ASP A 83 7.06 12.41 -5.22
CA ASP A 83 6.42 13.71 -5.04
C ASP A 83 4.93 13.58 -5.34
N SER A 84 4.11 13.74 -4.31
CA SER A 84 2.65 13.62 -4.35
C SER A 84 1.94 15.00 -4.37
N SER A 85 2.69 16.09 -4.57
CA SER A 85 2.13 17.47 -4.60
C SER A 85 0.98 17.60 -5.60
N ASP A 86 1.19 17.10 -6.81
CA ASP A 86 0.26 17.23 -7.94
C ASP A 86 -0.62 15.97 -8.15
N MET A 87 -0.75 15.13 -7.13
CA MET A 87 -1.60 13.93 -7.22
C MET A 87 -3.03 14.34 -7.60
N GLY A 88 -3.48 13.91 -8.78
CA GLY A 88 -4.76 14.33 -9.37
C GLY A 88 -5.82 13.24 -9.44
N SER A 89 -5.47 11.99 -9.09
CA SER A 89 -6.41 10.87 -9.13
C SER A 89 -6.45 10.14 -7.79
N CYS A 90 -7.63 9.71 -7.40
CA CYS A 90 -7.87 8.91 -6.19
C CYS A 90 -8.40 7.51 -6.54
N SER A 91 -8.29 7.15 -7.82
CA SER A 91 -8.76 5.85 -8.32
C SER A 91 -7.60 5.10 -8.98
N ILE A 92 -7.29 3.94 -8.42
CA ILE A 92 -6.26 3.06 -8.97
C ILE A 92 -6.85 2.32 -10.18
N PRO A 93 -6.18 2.31 -11.35
CA PRO A 93 -6.64 1.52 -12.50
C PRO A 93 -6.77 0.02 -12.15
N HIS A 94 -7.83 -0.60 -12.65
CA HIS A 94 -8.17 -1.99 -12.31
C HIS A 94 -7.01 -2.97 -12.55
N HIS A 95 -6.34 -2.85 -13.70
CA HIS A 95 -5.22 -3.74 -14.06
C HIS A 95 -4.04 -3.64 -13.06
N LEU A 96 -3.83 -2.47 -12.44
CA LEU A 96 -2.79 -2.30 -11.43
C LEU A 96 -3.23 -2.87 -10.08
N MET A 97 -4.53 -2.77 -9.77
CA MET A 97 -5.07 -3.39 -8.55
C MET A 97 -4.94 -4.92 -8.59
N GLU A 98 -5.16 -5.53 -9.74
CA GLU A 98 -5.01 -6.98 -9.93
C GLU A 98 -3.55 -7.42 -9.80
N LYS A 99 -2.64 -6.64 -10.37
CA LYS A 99 -1.21 -6.90 -10.38
C LYS A 99 -0.63 -6.86 -8.95
N MET A 100 -1.18 -6.00 -8.10
CA MET A 100 -0.68 -5.82 -6.74
C MET A 100 -1.77 -6.10 -5.70
N ARG A 101 -1.74 -7.31 -5.15
CA ARG A 101 -2.69 -7.74 -4.09
C ARG A 101 -2.56 -6.94 -2.79
N SER A 102 -1.43 -6.23 -2.61
CA SER A 102 -1.21 -5.35 -1.44
C SER A 102 -1.82 -3.95 -1.64
N SER A 103 -2.64 -3.72 -2.67
CA SER A 103 -3.32 -2.43 -2.88
C SER A 103 -4.17 -1.99 -1.68
N VAL A 104 -4.50 -2.93 -0.79
CA VAL A 104 -5.20 -2.63 0.47
C VAL A 104 -4.43 -1.62 1.34
N PHE A 105 -3.08 -1.60 1.25
CA PHE A 105 -2.26 -0.63 1.99
C PHE A 105 -2.56 0.82 1.58
N LEU A 106 -3.00 1.02 0.35
CA LEU A 106 -3.34 2.36 -0.15
C LEU A 106 -4.73 2.83 0.32
N ALA A 107 -5.55 1.95 0.88
CA ALA A 107 -6.92 2.31 1.29
C ALA A 107 -6.93 3.45 2.32
N GLY A 108 -6.11 3.32 3.37
CA GLY A 108 -6.00 4.35 4.42
C GLY A 108 -5.44 5.66 3.88
N SER A 109 -4.38 5.57 3.09
CA SER A 109 -3.71 6.75 2.50
C SER A 109 -4.64 7.51 1.55
N LEU A 110 -5.32 6.79 0.65
CA LEU A 110 -6.30 7.39 -0.27
C LEU A 110 -7.49 7.98 0.49
N LEU A 111 -7.95 7.28 1.51
CA LEU A 111 -9.03 7.78 2.34
C LEU A 111 -8.63 9.09 3.04
N ALA A 112 -7.41 9.16 3.57
CA ALA A 112 -6.86 10.37 4.19
C ALA A 112 -6.71 11.51 3.18
N ARG A 113 -6.15 11.22 1.99
CA ARG A 113 -5.82 12.22 0.98
C ARG A 113 -7.05 12.69 0.20
N CYS A 114 -7.96 11.76 -0.14
CA CYS A 114 -9.04 11.98 -1.09
C CYS A 114 -10.45 11.93 -0.44
N GLY A 115 -10.57 11.41 0.78
CA GLY A 115 -11.86 11.13 1.38
C GLY A 115 -12.52 9.86 0.83
N GLU A 116 -11.92 9.23 -0.16
CA GLU A 116 -12.44 7.96 -0.71
C GLU A 116 -11.31 7.08 -1.25
N ALA A 117 -11.56 5.80 -1.33
CA ALA A 117 -10.64 4.81 -1.89
C ALA A 117 -11.43 3.71 -2.62
N THR A 118 -10.89 3.23 -3.73
CA THR A 118 -11.39 2.01 -4.37
C THR A 118 -10.22 1.03 -4.46
N ILE A 119 -10.39 -0.14 -3.87
CA ILE A 119 -9.39 -1.20 -3.87
C ILE A 119 -9.96 -2.47 -4.51
N SER A 120 -9.10 -3.32 -5.05
CA SER A 120 -9.54 -4.61 -5.57
C SER A 120 -9.91 -5.55 -4.43
N ARG A 121 -10.93 -6.35 -4.65
CA ARG A 121 -11.26 -7.46 -3.76
C ARG A 121 -10.18 -8.53 -3.94
N PRO A 122 -9.50 -8.93 -2.88
CA PRO A 122 -8.46 -9.94 -3.05
C PRO A 122 -9.06 -11.26 -3.49
N GLY A 123 -8.63 -11.74 -4.65
CA GLY A 123 -8.92 -13.08 -5.10
C GLY A 123 -8.20 -14.13 -4.26
N GLY A 124 -8.59 -15.36 -4.39
CA GLY A 124 -7.90 -16.47 -3.72
C GLY A 124 -6.42 -16.54 -4.11
N CYS A 125 -5.57 -16.79 -3.15
CA CYS A 125 -4.13 -16.97 -3.38
C CYS A 125 -3.76 -18.44 -3.16
N ASN A 126 -2.83 -18.96 -3.95
CA ASN A 126 -2.33 -20.32 -3.80
C ASN A 126 -1.68 -20.61 -2.44
N ILE A 127 -1.37 -19.56 -1.67
CA ILE A 127 -0.73 -19.67 -0.35
C ILE A 127 -1.74 -19.49 0.80
N GLY A 128 -3.04 -19.30 0.48
CA GLY A 128 -4.11 -19.17 1.47
C GLY A 128 -4.85 -17.84 1.44
N SER A 129 -5.94 -17.75 2.18
CA SER A 129 -6.74 -16.54 2.29
C SER A 129 -5.98 -15.49 3.10
N ARG A 130 -5.90 -14.28 2.57
CA ARG A 130 -5.42 -13.12 3.33
C ARG A 130 -6.62 -12.24 3.63
N PRO A 131 -7.25 -12.42 4.77
CA PRO A 131 -8.45 -11.64 5.08
C PRO A 131 -8.11 -10.16 5.23
N ILE A 132 -8.78 -9.32 4.45
CA ILE A 132 -8.69 -7.87 4.58
C ILE A 132 -9.76 -7.34 5.55
N ASP A 133 -10.52 -8.25 6.15
CA ASP A 133 -11.66 -7.92 7.00
C ASP A 133 -11.28 -7.01 8.16
N ILE A 134 -10.10 -7.23 8.77
CA ILE A 134 -9.62 -6.39 9.87
C ILE A 134 -9.25 -4.97 9.41
N HIS A 135 -8.74 -4.81 8.18
CA HIS A 135 -8.50 -3.48 7.58
C HIS A 135 -9.85 -2.76 7.42
N ILE A 136 -10.80 -3.44 6.79
CA ILE A 136 -12.13 -2.89 6.52
C ILE A 136 -12.87 -2.56 7.81
N GLU A 137 -12.82 -3.45 8.78
CA GLU A 137 -13.49 -3.24 10.08
C GLU A 137 -12.88 -2.04 10.82
N GLY A 138 -11.55 -1.91 10.79
CA GLY A 138 -10.88 -0.76 11.40
C GLY A 138 -11.30 0.56 10.76
N LEU A 139 -11.35 0.61 9.41
CA LEU A 139 -11.80 1.80 8.69
C LEU A 139 -13.30 2.12 8.97
N LYS A 140 -14.15 1.09 9.07
CA LYS A 140 -15.56 1.28 9.46
C LYS A 140 -15.69 1.86 10.86
N ARG A 141 -14.88 1.39 11.81
CA ARG A 141 -14.88 1.93 13.18
C ARG A 141 -14.49 3.41 13.21
N LEU A 142 -13.59 3.83 12.32
CA LEU A 142 -13.27 5.25 12.15
C LEU A 142 -14.44 6.05 11.55
N GLY A 143 -15.49 5.39 11.04
CA GLY A 143 -16.64 6.04 10.43
C GLY A 143 -16.68 5.96 8.90
N ALA A 144 -15.82 5.17 8.27
CA ALA A 144 -15.85 5.01 6.82
C ALA A 144 -17.04 4.15 6.39
N GLU A 145 -17.70 4.58 5.33
CA GLU A 145 -18.72 3.78 4.63
C GLU A 145 -18.03 2.83 3.66
N VAL A 146 -18.37 1.56 3.72
CA VAL A 146 -17.76 0.54 2.87
C VAL A 146 -18.84 -0.17 2.05
N LYS A 147 -18.66 -0.16 0.73
CA LYS A 147 -19.54 -0.87 -0.22
C LYS A 147 -18.72 -1.91 -0.98
N ALA A 148 -19.04 -3.17 -0.74
CA ALA A 148 -18.42 -4.27 -1.47
C ALA A 148 -19.15 -4.46 -2.80
N GLY A 149 -18.41 -4.40 -3.90
CA GLY A 149 -18.84 -4.79 -5.22
C GLY A 149 -18.34 -6.20 -5.55
N GLU A 150 -18.51 -6.60 -6.79
CA GLU A 150 -18.10 -7.93 -7.26
C GLU A 150 -16.58 -8.09 -7.17
N ASP A 151 -15.84 -7.18 -7.80
CA ASP A 151 -14.37 -7.22 -7.87
C ASP A 151 -13.69 -6.11 -7.08
N THR A 152 -14.45 -5.14 -6.58
CA THR A 152 -13.88 -3.97 -5.89
C THR A 152 -14.60 -3.69 -4.57
N ILE A 153 -13.89 -2.98 -3.71
CA ILE A 153 -14.43 -2.46 -2.45
C ILE A 153 -14.24 -0.95 -2.50
N LYS A 154 -15.35 -0.23 -2.42
CA LYS A 154 -15.37 1.25 -2.36
C LYS A 154 -15.49 1.67 -0.91
N ILE A 155 -14.64 2.59 -0.49
CA ILE A 155 -14.56 3.09 0.88
C ILE A 155 -14.69 4.61 0.81
N LYS A 156 -15.59 5.19 1.60
CA LYS A 156 -15.78 6.64 1.71
C LYS A 156 -15.68 7.06 3.16
N GLY A 157 -14.93 8.12 3.41
CA GLY A 157 -14.68 8.60 4.76
C GLY A 157 -14.78 10.12 4.89
N SER A 158 -15.96 10.66 4.64
CA SER A 158 -16.20 12.11 4.74
C SER A 158 -16.06 12.65 6.17
N HIS A 159 -16.29 11.83 7.17
CA HIS A 159 -16.28 12.24 8.59
C HIS A 159 -15.68 11.15 9.48
N LEU A 160 -14.38 10.87 9.30
CA LEU A 160 -13.68 9.92 10.15
C LEU A 160 -13.55 10.48 11.58
N ARG A 161 -13.70 9.62 12.58
CA ARG A 161 -13.59 9.99 14.00
C ARG A 161 -12.67 9.03 14.72
N GLY A 162 -11.80 9.58 15.57
CA GLY A 162 -10.94 8.77 16.42
C GLY A 162 -11.76 7.90 17.38
N CYS A 163 -11.37 6.66 17.56
CA CYS A 163 -12.03 5.71 18.44
C CYS A 163 -11.07 4.58 18.82
N ASP A 164 -11.46 3.79 19.80
CA ASP A 164 -10.72 2.58 20.14
C ASP A 164 -11.01 1.48 19.11
N ILE A 165 -9.96 0.92 18.54
CA ILE A 165 -10.07 -0.12 17.53
C ILE A 165 -9.35 -1.39 18.01
N PRO A 166 -10.06 -2.25 18.77
CA PRO A 166 -9.47 -3.54 19.16
C PRO A 166 -9.37 -4.44 17.92
N LEU A 167 -8.16 -4.86 17.60
CA LEU A 167 -7.94 -5.84 16.54
C LEU A 167 -8.11 -7.25 17.14
N PRO A 168 -8.82 -8.17 16.48
CA PRO A 168 -9.04 -9.52 17.01
C PRO A 168 -7.74 -10.34 17.12
N TYR A 169 -6.71 -9.95 16.36
CA TYR A 169 -5.36 -10.50 16.43
C TYR A 169 -4.37 -9.44 15.91
N PRO A 170 -3.09 -9.51 16.31
CA PRO A 170 -2.10 -8.52 15.84
C PRO A 170 -1.95 -8.55 14.32
N SER A 171 -2.04 -7.38 13.70
CA SER A 171 -1.86 -7.22 12.26
C SER A 171 -1.12 -5.93 11.96
N VAL A 172 0.12 -6.04 11.53
CA VAL A 172 0.96 -4.90 11.15
C VAL A 172 0.28 -4.10 10.04
N GLY A 173 -0.11 -4.78 8.95
CA GLY A 173 -0.71 -4.10 7.80
C GLY A 173 -2.02 -3.38 8.11
N ALA A 174 -2.88 -3.98 8.94
CA ALA A 174 -4.12 -3.32 9.35
C ALA A 174 -3.83 -2.08 10.22
N THR A 175 -2.87 -2.21 11.14
CA THR A 175 -2.43 -1.08 11.98
C THR A 175 -1.92 0.07 11.12
N GLU A 176 -0.99 -0.21 10.20
CA GLU A 176 -0.42 0.79 9.28
C GLU A 176 -1.52 1.48 8.47
N ASN A 177 -2.43 0.71 7.90
CA ASN A 177 -3.52 1.21 7.06
C ASN A 177 -4.47 2.12 7.85
N ILE A 178 -4.84 1.71 9.05
CA ILE A 178 -5.71 2.49 9.95
C ILE A 178 -4.99 3.77 10.40
N MET A 179 -3.70 3.68 10.72
CA MET A 179 -2.87 4.84 11.08
C MET A 179 -2.83 5.88 9.95
N MET A 180 -2.62 5.45 8.74
CA MET A 180 -2.60 6.34 7.57
C MET A 180 -3.96 7.03 7.37
N ALA A 181 -5.05 6.32 7.56
CA ALA A 181 -6.39 6.92 7.50
C ALA A 181 -6.66 8.01 8.54
N UNK A 182 -6.13 7.94 9.57
CA UNK A 182 -6.35 8.85 10.64
C UNK A 182 -5.49 10.05 10.59
N UNK A 183 -4.44 10.17 9.67
CA UNK A 183 -3.52 11.19 9.55
C UNK A 183 -4.02 12.37 8.83
N UNK A 184 -4.78 12.37 8.06
CA UNK A 184 -5.36 13.38 7.38
C UNK A 184 -6.21 14.28 8.17
N ARG A 185 -6.66 13.79 9.08
CA ARG A 185 -7.56 14.54 9.92
C ARG A 185 -6.88 15.63 10.78
N CYS A 186 -5.69 15.36 11.23
CA CYS A 186 -4.96 16.35 12.05
C CYS A 186 -4.72 17.67 11.31
N ASP A 187 -4.51 17.61 10.01
CA ASP A 187 -4.23 18.81 9.21
C ASP A 187 -5.50 19.63 8.93
N GLN A 188 -6.65 19.00 8.75
CA GLN A 188 -7.91 19.70 8.53
C GLN A 188 -8.37 20.45 9.79
N ASP A 189 -8.24 19.83 10.96
CA ASP A 189 -8.60 20.48 12.23
C ASP A 189 -7.65 21.64 12.55
N ASN A 190 -6.38 21.55 12.19
CA ASN A 190 -5.39 22.63 12.39
C ASN A 190 -5.65 23.82 11.46
N GLN A 191 -6.04 23.58 10.22
CA GLN A 191 -6.37 24.66 9.29
C GLN A 191 -7.62 25.42 9.73
N GLN A 192 -8.63 24.73 10.29
CA GLN A 192 -9.82 25.37 10.82
C GLN A 192 -9.53 26.20 12.08
N ARG A 193 -8.57 25.79 12.91
CA ARG A 193 -8.19 26.52 14.13
C ARG A 193 -7.32 27.73 13.84
N GLN A 194 -6.58 27.76 12.73
CA GLN A 194 -5.74 28.90 12.34
C GLN A 194 -6.52 29.96 11.55
N GLY A 195 -7.71 29.65 11.05
CA GLY A 195 -8.57 30.58 10.31
C GLY A 195 -9.72 31.20 11.12
N ALA A 196 -9.76 30.95 12.44
CA ALA A 196 -10.72 31.53 13.36
C ALA A 196 -10.06 32.52 14.31
#